data_a6698c978f771b04843a63a079a40508
#
_entry.id   a6698c978f771b04843a63a079a40508
#
_cell.length_a   1.000
_cell.length_b   1.000
_cell.length_c   1.000
_cell.angle_alpha   90.00
_cell.angle_beta   90.00
_cell.angle_gamma   90.00
#
_symmetry.space_group_name_H-M   'P 1'
#
loop_
_entity.id
_entity.type
_entity.pdbx_description
1 polymer ?
#
loop_
_entity_poly.entity_id
_entity_poly.type
_entity_poly.pdbx_seq_one_letter_code
_entity_poly.pdbx_strand_id
1 'polypeptide(L)'
;MTRHRTTARSILAVACLAGVLAWTGAASAAPSGVPRLIFPVVGTATYTNDFGAPRGQGRHEGNDVMAAKKTPAVAVEAGTVKFWTTSARAGCMLYLYGASGTTYLYIHLNNDRTMANDNTGGCKQGVSFAPGLKSGQKVEAGQLVGYVGDSGDADGIAAHLHFEVHPKDGAAVSPYKYLRAAQKLLFAAAPGSSFTLALNGTVVQANDGSLELDVASLSRYPGGQRVAKVGRTVELAVPPDVAVFNPLGALVAAAKLAATKPGQLAQVWTERAETTLDAQLGQPLVLAAQKVLLKAS
;
A
#
# COMPACT_ATOMS: atom_id res chain seq x y z
N MET A 1 15.03 47.42 69.09
CA MET A 1 15.09 45.94 68.90
C MET A 1 13.80 45.49 68.26
N THR A 2 13.78 45.36 66.91
CA THR A 2 12.58 45.02 66.17
C THR A 2 12.91 43.78 65.38
N ARG A 3 12.25 42.65 65.69
CA ARG A 3 12.44 41.37 65.03
C ARG A 3 11.55 41.32 63.81
N HIS A 4 12.15 41.19 62.55
CA HIS A 4 11.46 40.83 61.32
C HIS A 4 11.20 39.33 61.32
N ARG A 5 9.93 38.93 61.13
CA ARG A 5 9.52 37.57 60.81
C ARG A 5 9.39 37.46 59.31
N THR A 6 10.22 36.61 58.66
CA THR A 6 10.13 36.18 57.29
C THR A 6 9.18 34.99 57.20
N THR A 7 8.09 35.16 56.49
CA THR A 7 7.14 34.08 56.17
C THR A 7 7.59 33.41 54.83
N ALA A 8 8.00 32.16 54.92
CA ALA A 8 8.27 31.32 53.73
C ALA A 8 6.95 30.88 53.12
N ARG A 9 6.73 31.20 51.83
CA ARG A 9 5.65 30.68 51.04
C ARG A 9 6.13 29.41 50.36
N SER A 10 5.55 28.25 50.72
CA SER A 10 5.74 26.98 50.06
C SER A 10 4.96 26.97 48.73
N ILE A 11 5.67 26.83 47.61
CA ILE A 11 5.08 26.62 46.29
C ILE A 11 4.92 25.11 46.11
N LEU A 12 3.67 24.65 46.08
CA LEU A 12 3.32 23.27 45.76
C LEU A 12 3.38 23.11 44.22
N ALA A 13 4.39 22.43 43.73
CA ALA A 13 4.47 22.05 42.33
C ALA A 13 3.63 20.79 42.09
N VAL A 14 2.51 20.95 41.41
CA VAL A 14 1.71 19.81 40.91
C VAL A 14 2.36 19.29 39.61
N ALA A 15 3.01 18.15 39.68
CA ALA A 15 3.52 17.44 38.54
C ALA A 15 2.38 16.65 37.88
N CYS A 16 1.86 17.12 36.74
CA CYS A 16 1.00 16.34 35.89
C CYS A 16 1.83 15.27 35.16
N LEU A 17 1.77 14.03 35.64
CA LEU A 17 2.23 12.87 34.85
C LEU A 17 1.22 12.62 33.73
N ALA A 18 1.54 13.04 32.52
CA ALA A 18 0.85 12.57 31.33
C ALA A 18 1.31 11.13 31.05
N GLY A 19 0.49 10.17 31.42
CA GLY A 19 0.70 8.76 31.04
C GLY A 19 0.46 8.57 29.57
N VAL A 20 1.53 8.44 28.79
CA VAL A 20 1.46 7.95 27.42
C VAL A 20 1.16 6.46 27.48
N LEU A 21 -0.11 6.07 27.29
CA LEU A 21 -0.46 4.67 26.99
C LEU A 21 0.07 4.34 25.60
N ALA A 22 1.26 3.75 25.54
CA ALA A 22 1.71 3.06 24.34
C ALA A 22 0.83 1.83 24.15
N TRP A 23 -0.09 1.89 23.20
CA TRP A 23 -0.83 0.73 22.72
C TRP A 23 0.14 -0.15 21.93
N THR A 24 0.82 -1.06 22.62
CA THR A 24 1.52 -2.17 21.98
C THR A 24 0.48 -3.15 21.48
N GLY A 25 -0.03 -2.93 20.28
CA GLY A 25 -0.80 -3.95 19.57
C GLY A 25 0.09 -5.18 19.41
N ALA A 26 -0.16 -6.21 20.21
CA ALA A 26 0.48 -7.51 20.05
C ALA A 26 0.11 -8.03 18.65
N ALA A 27 1.03 -7.93 17.70
CA ALA A 27 0.92 -8.62 16.42
C ALA A 27 0.87 -10.12 16.73
N SER A 28 -0.30 -10.73 16.59
CA SER A 28 -0.45 -12.19 16.70
C SER A 28 0.44 -12.82 15.62
N ALA A 29 1.56 -13.40 16.02
CA ALA A 29 2.47 -14.10 15.13
C ALA A 29 1.70 -15.25 14.46
N ALA A 30 1.75 -15.31 13.14
CA ALA A 30 1.17 -16.41 12.38
C ALA A 30 1.86 -17.72 12.80
N PRO A 31 1.13 -18.86 12.93
CA PRO A 31 1.66 -20.12 13.51
C PRO A 31 2.82 -20.78 12.77
N SER A 32 3.27 -20.23 11.65
CA SER A 32 4.27 -20.82 10.74
C SER A 32 5.59 -20.03 10.62
N GLY A 33 5.81 -18.99 11.43
CA GLY A 33 6.95 -18.09 11.25
C GLY A 33 6.79 -17.07 10.11
N VAL A 34 5.76 -17.16 9.27
CA VAL A 34 5.45 -16.16 8.27
C VAL A 34 4.74 -14.98 8.94
N PRO A 35 5.24 -13.74 8.80
CA PRO A 35 4.64 -12.57 9.43
C PRO A 35 3.31 -12.18 8.76
N ARG A 36 2.64 -11.16 9.28
CA ARG A 36 1.54 -10.53 8.56
C ARG A 36 2.09 -9.80 7.33
N LEU A 37 1.65 -10.22 6.17
CA LEU A 37 2.16 -9.73 4.90
C LEU A 37 1.48 -8.43 4.46
N ILE A 38 2.18 -7.67 3.61
CA ILE A 38 1.55 -6.75 2.66
C ILE A 38 0.99 -7.60 1.50
N PHE A 39 -0.20 -7.24 0.98
CA PHE A 39 -0.74 -7.92 -0.20
C PHE A 39 0.16 -7.65 -1.42
N PRO A 40 0.58 -8.68 -2.18
CA PRO A 40 1.67 -8.54 -3.15
C PRO A 40 1.33 -7.67 -4.36
N VAL A 41 0.06 -7.32 -4.58
CA VAL A 41 -0.40 -6.55 -5.75
C VAL A 41 -1.17 -5.31 -5.31
N VAL A 42 -0.91 -4.15 -5.92
CA VAL A 42 -1.58 -2.90 -5.60
C VAL A 42 -2.66 -2.57 -6.61
N GLY A 43 -3.91 -2.64 -6.19
CA GLY A 43 -5.08 -2.38 -7.03
C GLY A 43 -6.07 -3.54 -7.00
N THR A 44 -6.91 -3.62 -8.04
CA THR A 44 -7.91 -4.68 -8.16
C THR A 44 -7.21 -6.01 -8.47
N ALA A 45 -7.43 -7.00 -7.61
CA ALA A 45 -6.95 -8.35 -7.80
C ALA A 45 -7.99 -9.35 -7.27
N THR A 46 -8.05 -10.52 -7.92
CA THR A 46 -8.90 -11.65 -7.51
C THR A 46 -8.05 -12.91 -7.40
N TYR A 47 -8.38 -13.79 -6.48
CA TYR A 47 -7.69 -15.06 -6.29
C TYR A 47 -8.61 -16.06 -5.56
N THR A 48 -8.35 -17.33 -5.78
CA THR A 48 -9.03 -18.44 -5.12
C THR A 48 -8.01 -19.30 -4.38
N ASN A 49 -8.43 -20.29 -3.61
CA ASN A 49 -7.52 -21.24 -3.01
C ASN A 49 -7.23 -22.37 -4.02
N ASP A 50 -6.24 -22.12 -4.88
CA ASP A 50 -5.84 -23.03 -5.95
C ASP A 50 -4.48 -23.71 -5.70
N PHE A 51 -3.89 -23.52 -4.49
CA PHE A 51 -2.71 -24.25 -4.06
C PHE A 51 -2.96 -25.77 -4.08
N GLY A 52 -2.02 -26.52 -4.67
CA GLY A 52 -2.11 -27.97 -4.81
C GLY A 52 -3.04 -28.45 -5.92
N ALA A 53 -3.66 -27.55 -6.68
CA ALA A 53 -4.47 -27.92 -7.84
C ALA A 53 -3.62 -28.67 -8.88
N PRO A 54 -4.17 -29.67 -9.61
CA PRO A 54 -3.44 -30.38 -10.64
C PRO A 54 -3.02 -29.41 -11.78
N ARG A 55 -1.77 -29.49 -12.19
CA ARG A 55 -1.21 -28.81 -13.36
C ARG A 55 -0.55 -29.88 -14.26
N GLY A 56 -0.38 -29.56 -15.55
CA GLY A 56 0.23 -30.50 -16.51
C GLY A 56 1.61 -31.02 -16.11
N GLN A 57 2.29 -30.37 -15.18
CA GLN A 57 3.65 -30.68 -14.75
C GLN A 57 3.77 -30.89 -13.22
N GLY A 58 2.69 -31.26 -12.54
CA GLY A 58 2.67 -31.48 -11.10
C GLY A 58 1.52 -30.80 -10.39
N ARG A 59 1.77 -30.30 -9.20
CA ARG A 59 0.80 -29.55 -8.40
C ARG A 59 1.15 -28.07 -8.37
N HIS A 60 0.13 -27.22 -8.27
CA HIS A 60 0.28 -25.78 -8.14
C HIS A 60 0.96 -25.42 -6.80
N GLU A 61 2.15 -24.84 -6.83
CA GLU A 61 2.97 -24.54 -5.64
C GLU A 61 2.71 -23.14 -5.07
N GLY A 62 1.76 -22.37 -5.65
CA GLY A 62 1.43 -21.01 -5.25
C GLY A 62 -0.06 -20.72 -5.27
N ASN A 63 -0.38 -19.43 -5.32
CA ASN A 63 -1.67 -18.90 -5.68
C ASN A 63 -1.54 -17.97 -6.90
N ASP A 64 -2.46 -18.12 -7.85
CA ASP A 64 -2.58 -17.20 -8.98
C ASP A 64 -3.41 -15.97 -8.55
N VAL A 65 -2.72 -14.84 -8.40
CA VAL A 65 -3.35 -13.56 -8.07
C VAL A 65 -3.63 -12.83 -9.38
N MET A 66 -4.87 -12.96 -9.87
CA MET A 66 -5.32 -12.37 -11.12
C MET A 66 -5.38 -10.84 -10.99
N ALA A 67 -4.68 -10.13 -11.86
CA ALA A 67 -4.69 -8.67 -11.93
C ALA A 67 -4.38 -8.21 -13.36
N ALA A 68 -4.71 -6.98 -13.69
CA ALA A 68 -4.40 -6.45 -15.01
C ALA A 68 -2.88 -6.41 -15.25
N LYS A 69 -2.47 -6.63 -16.50
CA LYS A 69 -1.07 -6.50 -16.95
C LYS A 69 -0.50 -5.15 -16.50
N LYS A 70 0.75 -5.14 -16.03
CA LYS A 70 1.46 -3.98 -15.47
C LYS A 70 0.91 -3.44 -14.15
N THR A 71 -0.01 -4.15 -13.49
CA THR A 71 -0.38 -3.80 -12.11
C THR A 71 0.87 -3.91 -11.21
N PRO A 72 1.14 -2.92 -10.34
CA PRO A 72 2.30 -2.94 -9.47
C PRO A 72 2.33 -4.14 -8.54
N ALA A 73 3.48 -4.84 -8.48
CA ALA A 73 3.80 -5.84 -7.48
C ALA A 73 4.74 -5.25 -6.44
N VAL A 74 4.48 -5.53 -5.15
CA VAL A 74 5.20 -4.94 -4.02
C VAL A 74 5.80 -6.01 -3.11
N ALA A 75 6.87 -5.67 -2.39
CA ALA A 75 7.46 -6.55 -1.39
C ALA A 75 6.45 -6.82 -0.26
N VAL A 76 6.17 -8.09 -0.01
CA VAL A 76 5.20 -8.52 1.04
C VAL A 76 5.72 -8.32 2.45
N GLU A 77 7.04 -8.29 2.62
CA GLU A 77 7.77 -7.89 3.83
C GLU A 77 9.13 -7.26 3.44
N ALA A 78 9.87 -6.72 4.39
CA ALA A 78 11.23 -6.27 4.17
C ALA A 78 12.14 -7.48 3.90
N GLY A 79 13.14 -7.31 3.03
CA GLY A 79 14.04 -8.41 2.67
C GLY A 79 15.05 -8.05 1.61
N THR A 80 15.59 -9.06 0.94
CA THR A 80 16.54 -8.89 -0.17
C THR A 80 15.97 -9.53 -1.42
N VAL A 81 15.95 -8.81 -2.54
CA VAL A 81 15.44 -9.33 -3.81
C VAL A 81 16.52 -9.98 -4.65
N LYS A 82 16.17 -11.02 -5.41
CA LYS A 82 17.00 -11.65 -6.44
C LYS A 82 16.18 -11.86 -7.70
N PHE A 83 16.69 -11.40 -8.84
CA PHE A 83 16.05 -11.61 -10.12
C PHE A 83 16.45 -12.97 -10.70
N TRP A 84 15.48 -13.63 -11.35
CA TRP A 84 15.71 -14.82 -12.13
C TRP A 84 15.04 -14.66 -13.50
N THR A 85 15.84 -14.70 -14.57
CA THR A 85 15.41 -14.26 -15.90
C THR A 85 15.62 -15.31 -16.99
N THR A 86 16.04 -16.52 -16.61
CA THR A 86 16.41 -17.58 -17.55
C THR A 86 15.46 -18.78 -17.53
N SER A 87 14.41 -18.75 -16.71
CA SER A 87 13.42 -19.81 -16.67
C SER A 87 12.40 -19.63 -17.80
N ALA A 88 12.37 -20.57 -18.73
CA ALA A 88 11.34 -20.58 -19.78
C ALA A 88 9.93 -20.79 -19.21
N ARG A 89 9.81 -21.50 -18.07
CA ARG A 89 8.54 -21.77 -17.41
C ARG A 89 8.08 -20.57 -16.57
N ALA A 90 8.90 -20.10 -15.65
CA ALA A 90 8.54 -19.01 -14.75
C ALA A 90 8.58 -17.62 -15.44
N GLY A 91 9.22 -17.52 -16.59
CA GLY A 91 9.43 -16.25 -17.28
C GLY A 91 10.31 -15.30 -16.48
N CYS A 92 9.88 -14.06 -16.38
CA CYS A 92 10.53 -13.06 -15.54
C CYS A 92 10.07 -13.24 -14.09
N MET A 93 10.97 -13.62 -13.20
CA MET A 93 10.62 -13.84 -11.80
C MET A 93 11.58 -13.15 -10.84
N LEU A 94 11.10 -12.96 -9.61
CA LEU A 94 11.83 -12.36 -8.52
C LEU A 94 11.65 -13.23 -7.27
N TYR A 95 12.76 -13.50 -6.59
CA TYR A 95 12.79 -14.01 -5.22
C TYR A 95 12.85 -12.83 -4.26
N LEU A 96 12.07 -12.87 -3.19
CA LEU A 96 12.21 -12.01 -2.02
C LEU A 96 12.60 -12.91 -0.84
N TYR A 97 13.85 -12.80 -0.40
CA TYR A 97 14.33 -13.41 0.84
C TYR A 97 13.93 -12.49 1.99
N GLY A 98 12.83 -12.82 2.66
CA GLY A 98 12.23 -12.01 3.69
C GLY A 98 13.05 -12.00 4.99
N ALA A 99 12.94 -10.90 5.73
CA ALA A 99 13.61 -10.75 7.03
C ALA A 99 13.15 -11.79 8.07
N SER A 100 11.96 -12.36 7.90
CA SER A 100 11.44 -13.47 8.73
C SER A 100 12.12 -14.83 8.47
N GLY A 101 12.97 -14.92 7.43
CA GLY A 101 13.53 -16.18 6.94
C GLY A 101 12.56 -16.93 6.02
N THR A 102 11.49 -16.30 5.56
CA THR A 102 10.58 -16.86 4.55
C THR A 102 11.02 -16.37 3.17
N THR A 103 11.07 -17.26 2.19
CA THR A 103 11.29 -16.89 0.78
C THR A 103 9.96 -16.80 0.06
N TYR A 104 9.79 -15.74 -0.75
CA TYR A 104 8.63 -15.51 -1.57
C TYR A 104 9.03 -15.45 -3.04
N LEU A 105 8.24 -16.09 -3.90
CA LEU A 105 8.46 -16.06 -5.35
C LEU A 105 7.36 -15.24 -6.02
N TYR A 106 7.78 -14.35 -6.89
CA TYR A 106 6.95 -13.53 -7.75
C TYR A 106 7.20 -13.97 -9.18
N ILE A 107 6.28 -14.72 -9.77
CA ILE A 107 6.44 -15.42 -11.04
C ILE A 107 5.52 -14.81 -12.09
N HIS A 108 5.83 -14.96 -13.37
CA HIS A 108 5.14 -14.40 -14.52
C HIS A 108 5.09 -12.87 -14.55
N LEU A 109 6.15 -12.20 -14.02
CA LEU A 109 6.24 -10.75 -14.10
C LEU A 109 6.22 -10.29 -15.56
N ASN A 110 5.76 -9.06 -15.77
CA ASN A 110 5.55 -8.50 -17.10
C ASN A 110 6.82 -8.52 -17.96
N ASN A 111 6.67 -8.84 -19.26
CA ASN A 111 7.73 -8.76 -20.25
C ASN A 111 7.31 -7.98 -21.51
N ASP A 112 6.17 -7.27 -21.45
CA ASP A 112 5.64 -6.49 -22.55
C ASP A 112 5.93 -4.99 -22.40
N ARG A 113 6.24 -4.34 -23.51
CA ARG A 113 6.39 -2.88 -23.55
C ARG A 113 5.05 -2.17 -23.59
N THR A 114 4.07 -2.74 -24.25
CA THR A 114 2.73 -2.19 -24.38
C THR A 114 1.72 -2.93 -23.48
N MET A 115 0.44 -2.67 -23.63
CA MET A 115 -0.62 -3.46 -22.99
C MET A 115 -1.00 -4.70 -23.82
N ALA A 116 -0.52 -4.78 -25.08
CA ALA A 116 -0.63 -5.99 -25.88
C ALA A 116 0.38 -7.05 -25.39
N ASN A 117 0.13 -8.31 -25.74
CA ASN A 117 1.08 -9.40 -25.50
C ASN A 117 2.17 -9.35 -26.59
N ASP A 118 3.18 -8.49 -26.41
CA ASP A 118 4.21 -8.24 -27.42
C ASP A 118 5.56 -8.90 -27.08
N ASN A 119 5.77 -9.35 -25.85
CA ASN A 119 6.95 -10.04 -25.35
C ASN A 119 8.30 -9.32 -25.65
N THR A 120 8.26 -8.01 -26.02
CA THR A 120 9.43 -7.27 -26.51
C THR A 120 10.23 -6.58 -25.42
N GLY A 121 9.68 -6.49 -24.20
CA GLY A 121 10.33 -5.81 -23.08
C GLY A 121 11.42 -6.64 -22.41
N GLY A 122 11.26 -7.95 -22.39
CA GLY A 122 12.12 -8.89 -21.67
C GLY A 122 12.15 -8.62 -20.17
N CYS A 123 12.92 -9.40 -19.43
CA CYS A 123 13.04 -9.29 -17.96
C CYS A 123 13.93 -8.11 -17.56
N LYS A 124 13.44 -6.88 -17.69
CA LYS A 124 14.21 -5.64 -17.48
C LYS A 124 13.57 -4.74 -16.44
N GLN A 125 14.39 -3.85 -15.87
CA GLN A 125 13.92 -2.74 -15.03
C GLN A 125 12.97 -1.84 -15.81
N GLY A 126 11.90 -1.38 -15.16
CA GLY A 126 10.83 -0.58 -15.78
C GLY A 126 9.85 -1.39 -16.63
N VAL A 127 10.11 -2.68 -16.86
CA VAL A 127 9.23 -3.61 -17.56
C VAL A 127 8.72 -4.70 -16.62
N SER A 128 9.61 -5.58 -16.16
CA SER A 128 9.31 -6.66 -15.22
C SER A 128 9.55 -6.23 -13.77
N PHE A 129 10.68 -5.59 -13.56
CA PHE A 129 11.16 -5.15 -12.24
C PHE A 129 11.01 -3.65 -12.10
N ALA A 130 10.88 -3.17 -10.86
CA ALA A 130 10.77 -1.74 -10.57
C ALA A 130 11.97 -0.95 -11.14
N PRO A 131 11.76 0.29 -11.63
CA PRO A 131 12.86 1.14 -12.08
C PRO A 131 13.90 1.33 -10.98
N GLY A 132 15.19 1.18 -11.33
CA GLY A 132 16.32 1.36 -10.41
C GLY A 132 16.54 0.21 -9.42
N LEU A 133 15.62 -0.74 -9.29
CA LEU A 133 15.79 -1.91 -8.42
C LEU A 133 16.85 -2.86 -8.98
N LYS A 134 17.77 -3.31 -8.13
CA LYS A 134 18.86 -4.22 -8.52
C LYS A 134 18.73 -5.57 -7.81
N SER A 135 19.13 -6.65 -8.49
CA SER A 135 19.28 -7.97 -7.86
C SER A 135 20.30 -7.89 -6.71
N GLY A 136 19.98 -8.45 -5.56
CA GLY A 136 20.77 -8.35 -4.32
C GLY A 136 20.44 -7.13 -3.46
N GLN A 137 19.54 -6.25 -3.90
CA GLN A 137 19.17 -5.04 -3.14
C GLN A 137 18.20 -5.38 -2.01
N LYS A 138 18.35 -4.71 -0.86
CA LYS A 138 17.38 -4.69 0.22
C LYS A 138 16.17 -3.86 -0.18
N VAL A 139 14.99 -4.31 0.23
CA VAL A 139 13.72 -3.64 0.02
C VAL A 139 12.93 -3.57 1.32
N GLU A 140 12.12 -2.52 1.46
CA GLU A 140 11.18 -2.35 2.55
C GLU A 140 9.84 -3.04 2.22
N ALA A 141 9.06 -3.39 3.26
CA ALA A 141 7.69 -3.85 3.07
C ALA A 141 6.86 -2.79 2.31
N GLY A 142 6.07 -3.22 1.31
CA GLY A 142 5.29 -2.31 0.48
C GLY A 142 6.06 -1.60 -0.65
N GLN A 143 7.38 -1.76 -0.71
CA GLN A 143 8.17 -1.19 -1.81
C GLN A 143 7.80 -1.83 -3.14
N LEU A 144 7.64 -1.02 -4.20
CA LEU A 144 7.47 -1.50 -5.57
C LEU A 144 8.66 -2.38 -5.97
N VAL A 145 8.39 -3.63 -6.40
CA VAL A 145 9.44 -4.57 -6.82
C VAL A 145 9.30 -5.00 -8.28
N GLY A 146 8.09 -4.95 -8.84
CA GLY A 146 7.87 -5.36 -10.22
C GLY A 146 6.44 -5.09 -10.68
N TYR A 147 6.05 -5.77 -11.75
CA TYR A 147 4.75 -5.60 -12.39
C TYR A 147 4.17 -6.96 -12.79
N VAL A 148 2.87 -7.14 -12.54
CA VAL A 148 2.10 -8.31 -12.97
C VAL A 148 2.14 -8.45 -14.49
N GLY A 149 2.28 -9.66 -14.98
CA GLY A 149 2.31 -9.98 -16.41
C GLY A 149 1.80 -11.37 -16.72
N ASP A 150 2.37 -11.94 -17.76
CA ASP A 150 2.04 -13.26 -18.30
C ASP A 150 3.29 -13.93 -18.91
N SER A 151 4.50 -13.55 -18.49
CA SER A 151 5.73 -14.13 -19.07
C SER A 151 5.90 -15.61 -18.73
N GLY A 152 6.70 -16.32 -19.52
CA GLY A 152 6.97 -17.75 -19.35
C GLY A 152 5.86 -18.62 -19.91
N ASP A 153 5.45 -19.66 -19.18
CA ASP A 153 4.38 -20.56 -19.58
C ASP A 153 2.97 -19.99 -19.36
N ALA A 154 2.89 -18.76 -18.83
CA ALA A 154 1.66 -17.96 -18.76
C ALA A 154 1.44 -17.09 -20.01
N ASP A 155 2.33 -17.15 -21.01
CA ASP A 155 2.22 -16.36 -22.25
C ASP A 155 0.91 -16.65 -22.97
N GLY A 156 0.15 -15.59 -23.26
CA GLY A 156 -1.13 -15.66 -23.95
C GLY A 156 -2.34 -16.06 -23.09
N ILE A 157 -2.17 -16.25 -21.77
CA ILE A 157 -3.29 -16.41 -20.83
C ILE A 157 -3.54 -15.12 -20.04
N ALA A 158 -4.57 -15.11 -19.20
CA ALA A 158 -4.90 -13.94 -18.37
C ALA A 158 -3.74 -13.57 -17.44
N ALA A 159 -3.34 -12.31 -17.46
CA ALA A 159 -2.26 -11.80 -16.64
C ALA A 159 -2.52 -12.05 -15.15
N HIS A 160 -1.52 -12.53 -14.43
CA HIS A 160 -1.57 -12.83 -13.01
C HIS A 160 -0.17 -12.81 -12.40
N LEU A 161 -0.14 -12.68 -11.09
CA LEU A 161 1.04 -12.96 -10.30
C LEU A 161 0.88 -14.37 -9.72
N HIS A 162 1.69 -15.33 -10.18
CA HIS A 162 1.84 -16.58 -9.45
C HIS A 162 2.73 -16.30 -8.24
N PHE A 163 2.18 -16.47 -7.03
CA PHE A 163 2.83 -16.11 -5.78
C PHE A 163 3.02 -17.31 -4.89
N GLU A 164 4.27 -17.56 -4.48
CA GLU A 164 4.63 -18.67 -3.60
C GLU A 164 5.15 -18.20 -2.25
N VAL A 165 4.98 -19.03 -1.21
CA VAL A 165 5.44 -18.80 0.15
C VAL A 165 6.23 -20.03 0.62
N HIS A 166 7.51 -19.86 0.90
CA HIS A 166 8.46 -20.90 1.34
C HIS A 166 9.02 -20.58 2.72
N PRO A 167 8.36 -20.99 3.83
CA PRO A 167 8.86 -20.74 5.18
C PRO A 167 10.22 -21.40 5.39
N LYS A 168 11.18 -20.66 5.94
CA LYS A 168 12.55 -21.15 6.19
C LYS A 168 13.24 -21.73 4.94
N ASP A 169 12.94 -21.16 3.78
CA ASP A 169 13.44 -21.63 2.48
C ASP A 169 13.10 -23.11 2.18
N GLY A 170 12.04 -23.61 2.79
CA GLY A 170 11.57 -24.99 2.68
C GLY A 170 10.57 -25.20 1.55
N ALA A 171 9.76 -26.26 1.66
CA ALA A 171 8.69 -26.54 0.70
C ALA A 171 7.63 -25.43 0.69
N ALA A 172 7.02 -25.20 -0.49
CA ALA A 172 5.92 -24.28 -0.64
C ALA A 172 4.73 -24.63 0.28
N VAL A 173 4.13 -23.61 0.86
CA VAL A 173 2.88 -23.72 1.62
C VAL A 173 1.80 -22.84 0.98
N SER A 174 0.53 -23.22 1.17
CA SER A 174 -0.57 -22.44 0.61
C SER A 174 -0.49 -20.95 1.00
N PRO A 175 -0.35 -20.03 0.03
CA PRO A 175 -0.35 -18.59 0.28
C PRO A 175 -1.73 -18.06 0.70
N TYR A 176 -2.81 -18.77 0.40
CA TYR A 176 -4.18 -18.29 0.49
C TYR A 176 -4.54 -17.65 1.84
N LYS A 177 -4.21 -18.31 2.96
CA LYS A 177 -4.49 -17.78 4.30
C LYS A 177 -3.72 -16.48 4.58
N TYR A 178 -2.50 -16.37 4.08
CA TYR A 178 -1.65 -15.18 4.26
C TYR A 178 -2.15 -14.03 3.39
N LEU A 179 -2.54 -14.31 2.14
CA LEU A 179 -3.14 -13.32 1.24
C LEU A 179 -4.44 -12.75 1.78
N ARG A 180 -5.28 -13.59 2.41
CA ARG A 180 -6.52 -13.15 3.06
C ARG A 180 -6.29 -12.24 4.26
N ALA A 181 -5.22 -12.45 5.01
CA ALA A 181 -4.85 -11.66 6.19
C ALA A 181 -3.97 -10.45 5.86
N ALA A 182 -3.48 -10.35 4.61
CA ALA A 182 -2.55 -9.33 4.18
C ALA A 182 -3.15 -7.92 4.19
N GLN A 183 -2.32 -6.94 4.51
CA GLN A 183 -2.67 -5.52 4.43
C GLN A 183 -2.55 -5.03 2.99
N LYS A 184 -3.59 -4.37 2.48
CA LYS A 184 -3.59 -3.81 1.12
C LYS A 184 -3.09 -2.38 1.13
N LEU A 185 -2.24 -2.03 0.17
CA LEU A 185 -1.77 -0.66 -0.02
C LEU A 185 -2.75 0.14 -0.89
N LEU A 186 -2.78 1.45 -0.70
CA LEU A 186 -3.46 2.41 -1.57
C LEU A 186 -2.70 2.59 -2.89
N PHE A 187 -1.38 2.69 -2.80
CA PHE A 187 -0.49 2.91 -3.94
C PHE A 187 0.86 2.23 -3.71
N ALA A 188 1.63 2.04 -4.80
CA ALA A 188 3.00 1.53 -4.74
C ALA A 188 3.99 2.65 -5.06
N ALA A 189 5.06 2.76 -4.29
CA ALA A 189 6.13 3.71 -4.53
C ALA A 189 7.44 3.21 -3.88
N ALA A 190 8.56 3.86 -4.22
CA ALA A 190 9.81 3.66 -3.50
C ALA A 190 9.76 4.40 -2.16
N PRO A 191 10.26 3.82 -1.06
CA PRO A 191 10.37 4.48 0.24
C PRO A 191 11.09 5.82 0.13
N GLY A 192 10.65 6.83 0.88
CA GLY A 192 11.22 8.18 0.87
C GLY A 192 10.96 9.00 -0.41
N SER A 193 10.36 8.41 -1.46
CA SER A 193 9.98 9.17 -2.64
C SER A 193 8.82 10.10 -2.33
N SER A 194 8.86 11.33 -2.89
CA SER A 194 7.74 12.27 -2.74
C SER A 194 6.54 11.85 -3.57
N PHE A 195 5.34 12.06 -3.03
CA PHE A 195 4.09 11.83 -3.75
C PHE A 195 3.02 12.86 -3.39
N THR A 196 2.00 12.93 -4.24
CA THR A 196 0.70 13.56 -4.02
C THR A 196 -0.37 12.61 -4.53
N LEU A 197 -1.50 12.50 -3.84
CA LEU A 197 -2.65 11.71 -4.29
C LEU A 197 -3.78 12.62 -4.75
N ALA A 198 -4.48 12.20 -5.80
CA ALA A 198 -5.82 12.68 -6.12
C ALA A 198 -6.79 11.53 -5.82
N LEU A 199 -7.61 11.66 -4.79
CA LEU A 199 -8.59 10.70 -4.32
C LEU A 199 -9.98 11.09 -4.83
N ASN A 200 -10.75 10.14 -5.38
CA ASN A 200 -12.15 10.34 -5.72
C ASN A 200 -13.00 9.35 -4.91
N GLY A 201 -14.05 9.84 -4.30
CA GLY A 201 -14.90 9.02 -3.46
C GLY A 201 -16.11 9.76 -2.94
N THR A 202 -16.72 9.19 -1.91
CA THR A 202 -17.85 9.79 -1.18
C THR A 202 -17.45 10.10 0.25
N VAL A 203 -17.89 11.24 0.76
CA VAL A 203 -17.69 11.63 2.15
C VAL A 203 -18.47 10.65 3.04
N VAL A 204 -17.77 10.02 3.97
CA VAL A 204 -18.36 9.21 5.03
C VAL A 204 -18.69 10.11 6.21
N GLN A 205 -17.69 10.89 6.64
CA GLN A 205 -17.81 11.86 7.72
C GLN A 205 -16.84 13.01 7.51
N ALA A 206 -17.22 14.20 7.91
CA ALA A 206 -16.33 15.35 7.99
C ALA A 206 -16.46 15.98 9.37
N ASN A 207 -15.33 16.25 10.01
CA ASN A 207 -15.22 16.86 11.32
C ASN A 207 -14.33 18.11 11.24
N ASP A 208 -14.21 18.82 12.35
CA ASP A 208 -13.20 19.85 12.48
C ASP A 208 -11.81 19.17 12.48
N GLY A 209 -11.00 19.45 11.45
CA GLY A 209 -9.66 18.90 11.29
C GLY A 209 -9.56 17.52 10.63
N SER A 210 -10.66 16.83 10.28
CA SER A 210 -10.61 15.54 9.58
C SER A 210 -11.70 15.34 8.54
N LEU A 211 -11.38 14.55 7.51
CA LEU A 211 -12.29 14.12 6.45
C LEU A 211 -12.14 12.62 6.21
N GLU A 212 -13.19 11.87 6.45
CA GLU A 212 -13.27 10.45 6.15
C GLU A 212 -13.92 10.25 4.77
N LEU A 213 -13.18 9.61 3.86
CA LEU A 213 -13.59 9.42 2.46
C LEU A 213 -13.63 7.92 2.13
N ASP A 214 -14.77 7.41 1.65
CA ASP A 214 -14.83 6.12 0.97
C ASP A 214 -14.26 6.28 -0.44
N VAL A 215 -13.02 5.81 -0.63
CA VAL A 215 -12.24 6.05 -1.84
C VAL A 215 -12.61 5.04 -2.92
N ALA A 216 -13.26 5.50 -3.98
CA ALA A 216 -13.56 4.70 -5.16
C ALA A 216 -12.35 4.52 -6.07
N SER A 217 -11.58 5.59 -6.28
CA SER A 217 -10.36 5.57 -7.12
C SER A 217 -9.35 6.58 -6.66
N LEU A 218 -8.08 6.35 -7.00
CA LEU A 218 -7.00 7.30 -6.76
C LEU A 218 -6.03 7.39 -7.95
N SER A 219 -5.32 8.52 -8.03
CA SER A 219 -4.14 8.70 -8.87
C SER A 219 -2.99 9.21 -8.03
N ARG A 220 -1.80 8.65 -8.21
CA ARG A 220 -0.56 9.07 -7.54
C ARG A 220 0.33 9.85 -8.50
N TYR A 221 0.89 10.95 -8.04
CA TYR A 221 1.86 11.78 -8.76
C TYR A 221 3.16 11.95 -7.96
N PRO A 222 4.32 12.04 -8.64
CA PRO A 222 4.55 11.81 -10.05
C PRO A 222 4.37 10.32 -10.41
N GLY A 223 4.36 10.03 -11.71
CA GLY A 223 4.32 8.66 -12.24
C GLY A 223 2.95 8.18 -12.70
N GLY A 224 1.87 8.95 -12.44
CA GLY A 224 0.55 8.70 -13.02
C GLY A 224 -0.08 7.34 -12.67
N GLN A 225 0.37 6.65 -11.60
CA GLN A 225 -0.26 5.40 -11.19
C GLN A 225 -1.74 5.65 -10.86
N ARG A 226 -2.62 4.89 -11.49
CA ARG A 226 -4.07 4.91 -11.21
C ARG A 226 -4.49 3.60 -10.58
N VAL A 227 -5.27 3.69 -9.51
CA VAL A 227 -5.90 2.54 -8.86
C VAL A 227 -7.41 2.77 -8.92
N ALA A 228 -8.10 1.90 -9.65
CA ALA A 228 -9.56 1.86 -9.70
C ALA A 228 -10.08 0.87 -8.66
N LYS A 229 -11.33 1.09 -8.20
CA LYS A 229 -12.01 0.20 -7.24
C LYS A 229 -11.21 -0.01 -5.95
N VAL A 230 -10.72 1.10 -5.36
CA VAL A 230 -10.02 1.09 -4.06
C VAL A 230 -10.93 0.49 -3.00
N GLY A 231 -12.20 0.97 -2.92
CA GLY A 231 -13.27 0.37 -2.11
C GLY A 231 -12.93 0.28 -0.63
N ARG A 232 -12.34 1.32 -0.09
CA ARG A 232 -12.08 1.43 1.35
C ARG A 232 -12.02 2.86 1.83
N THR A 233 -12.29 3.04 3.09
CA THR A 233 -12.28 4.33 3.76
C THR A 233 -10.86 4.77 4.11
N VAL A 234 -10.59 6.06 3.91
CA VAL A 234 -9.35 6.75 4.27
C VAL A 234 -9.71 8.00 5.05
N GLU A 235 -9.11 8.18 6.22
CA GLU A 235 -9.23 9.39 7.03
C GLU A 235 -8.05 10.31 6.75
N LEU A 236 -8.36 11.54 6.33
CA LEU A 236 -7.42 12.59 5.96
C LEU A 236 -7.42 13.69 7.02
N ALA A 237 -6.24 14.19 7.38
CA ALA A 237 -6.15 15.43 8.12
C ALA A 237 -6.60 16.60 7.23
N VAL A 238 -7.33 17.55 7.80
CA VAL A 238 -7.81 18.77 7.14
C VAL A 238 -7.17 19.97 7.81
N PRO A 239 -6.07 20.51 7.28
CA PRO A 239 -5.46 21.73 7.79
C PRO A 239 -6.44 22.92 7.71
N PRO A 240 -6.32 23.93 8.58
CA PRO A 240 -7.22 25.08 8.61
C PRO A 240 -7.16 25.93 7.35
N ASP A 241 -6.09 25.86 6.58
CA ASP A 241 -5.85 26.59 5.34
C ASP A 241 -6.16 25.74 4.08
N VAL A 242 -6.76 24.56 4.23
CA VAL A 242 -7.17 23.72 3.10
C VAL A 242 -8.13 24.47 2.17
N ALA A 243 -7.90 24.40 0.85
CA ALA A 243 -8.78 24.98 -0.14
C ALA A 243 -10.00 24.09 -0.36
N VAL A 244 -11.18 24.52 0.09
CA VAL A 244 -12.44 23.79 -0.09
C VAL A 244 -13.31 24.50 -1.13
N PHE A 245 -13.78 23.75 -2.13
CA PHE A 245 -14.69 24.23 -3.16
C PHE A 245 -16.04 23.53 -3.03
N ASN A 246 -17.11 24.31 -3.02
CA ASN A 246 -18.46 23.77 -2.98
C ASN A 246 -18.86 23.17 -4.36
N PRO A 247 -20.03 22.51 -4.50
CA PRO A 247 -20.47 21.93 -5.77
C PRO A 247 -20.62 22.92 -6.94
N LEU A 248 -20.73 24.21 -6.66
CA LEU A 248 -20.76 25.28 -7.67
C LEU A 248 -19.38 25.80 -8.06
N GLY A 249 -18.31 25.21 -7.47
CA GLY A 249 -16.93 25.62 -7.72
C GLY A 249 -16.49 26.88 -6.96
N ALA A 250 -17.31 27.42 -6.06
CA ALA A 250 -16.91 28.54 -5.22
C ALA A 250 -16.05 28.11 -4.05
N LEU A 251 -14.96 28.86 -3.79
CA LEU A 251 -14.12 28.68 -2.60
C LEU A 251 -14.92 29.01 -1.34
N VAL A 252 -14.88 28.14 -0.36
CA VAL A 252 -15.56 28.30 0.93
C VAL A 252 -14.56 28.08 2.07
N ALA A 253 -14.87 28.58 3.28
CA ALA A 253 -14.02 28.37 4.44
C ALA A 253 -13.90 26.88 4.78
N ALA A 254 -12.72 26.43 5.20
CA ALA A 254 -12.46 25.03 5.57
C ALA A 254 -13.43 24.51 6.63
N ALA A 255 -13.83 25.34 7.60
CA ALA A 255 -14.82 25.00 8.61
C ALA A 255 -16.20 24.59 8.02
N LYS A 256 -16.51 24.99 6.79
CA LYS A 256 -17.74 24.55 6.09
C LYS A 256 -17.72 23.07 5.71
N LEU A 257 -16.54 22.46 5.67
CA LEU A 257 -16.39 21.04 5.37
C LEU A 257 -17.09 20.16 6.42
N ALA A 258 -17.04 20.55 7.70
CA ALA A 258 -17.71 19.83 8.79
C ALA A 258 -19.26 19.75 8.62
N ALA A 259 -19.86 20.63 7.82
CA ALA A 259 -21.29 20.59 7.48
C ALA A 259 -21.62 19.71 6.25
N THR A 260 -20.61 19.06 5.64
CA THR A 260 -20.80 18.21 4.48
C THR A 260 -21.55 16.94 4.87
N LYS A 261 -22.57 16.59 4.11
CA LYS A 261 -23.39 15.41 4.40
C LYS A 261 -22.68 14.12 3.95
N PRO A 262 -22.85 13.00 4.69
CA PRO A 262 -22.48 11.69 4.21
C PRO A 262 -23.07 11.40 2.82
N GLY A 263 -22.30 10.71 1.97
CA GLY A 263 -22.70 10.41 0.59
C GLY A 263 -22.35 11.50 -0.43
N GLN A 264 -21.90 12.68 0.01
CA GLN A 264 -21.45 13.75 -0.88
C GLN A 264 -20.24 13.30 -1.69
N LEU A 265 -20.30 13.41 -3.02
CA LEU A 265 -19.16 13.15 -3.88
C LEU A 265 -18.05 14.18 -3.65
N ALA A 266 -16.81 13.70 -3.54
CA ALA A 266 -15.66 14.56 -3.35
C ALA A 266 -14.46 14.08 -4.17
N GLN A 267 -13.64 15.06 -4.56
CA GLN A 267 -12.29 14.84 -5.05
C GLN A 267 -11.33 15.58 -4.12
N VAL A 268 -10.33 14.85 -3.61
CA VAL A 268 -9.37 15.39 -2.65
C VAL A 268 -7.96 15.23 -3.21
N TRP A 269 -7.20 16.32 -3.22
CA TRP A 269 -5.76 16.29 -3.44
C TRP A 269 -5.06 16.39 -2.10
N THR A 270 -4.11 15.48 -1.88
CA THR A 270 -3.29 15.52 -0.66
C THR A 270 -2.17 16.53 -0.83
N GLU A 271 -1.65 16.99 0.29
CA GLU A 271 -0.35 17.63 0.33
C GLU A 271 0.74 16.71 -0.22
N ARG A 272 1.87 17.29 -0.60
CA ARG A 272 3.06 16.54 -0.96
C ARG A 272 3.66 15.93 0.29
N ALA A 273 3.85 14.61 0.27
CA ALA A 273 4.41 13.85 1.38
C ALA A 273 5.51 12.89 0.91
N GLU A 274 6.28 12.35 1.84
CA GLU A 274 7.21 11.26 1.58
C GLU A 274 6.50 9.91 1.71
N THR A 275 6.89 8.94 0.89
CA THR A 275 6.34 7.60 0.92
C THR A 275 6.83 6.85 2.15
N THR A 276 5.90 6.56 3.04
CA THR A 276 6.05 5.67 4.20
C THR A 276 5.06 4.51 4.07
N LEU A 277 5.28 3.43 4.79
CA LEU A 277 4.34 2.32 4.82
C LEU A 277 2.96 2.76 5.34
N ASP A 278 2.92 3.62 6.36
CA ASP A 278 1.68 4.15 6.94
C ASP A 278 0.88 4.98 5.92
N ALA A 279 1.56 5.82 5.13
CA ALA A 279 0.94 6.56 4.05
C ALA A 279 0.40 5.64 2.95
N GLN A 280 1.15 4.60 2.57
CA GLN A 280 0.71 3.59 1.59
C GLN A 280 -0.46 2.76 2.12
N LEU A 281 -0.49 2.46 3.42
CA LEU A 281 -1.61 1.80 4.08
C LEU A 281 -2.83 2.72 4.25
N GLY A 282 -2.66 4.04 4.11
CA GLY A 282 -3.70 5.04 4.37
C GLY A 282 -4.12 5.02 5.83
N GLN A 283 -3.14 4.97 6.74
CA GLN A 283 -3.41 5.07 8.18
C GLN A 283 -4.10 6.40 8.50
N PRO A 284 -4.99 6.44 9.50
CA PRO A 284 -5.74 7.63 9.86
C PRO A 284 -4.84 8.85 10.06
N LEU A 285 -5.23 9.98 9.48
CA LEU A 285 -4.59 11.30 9.62
C LEU A 285 -3.12 11.41 9.16
N VAL A 286 -2.56 10.35 8.54
CA VAL A 286 -1.18 10.38 7.97
C VAL A 286 -1.14 11.20 6.69
N LEU A 287 -2.24 11.21 5.93
CA LEU A 287 -2.39 12.00 4.71
C LEU A 287 -3.15 13.29 5.04
N ALA A 288 -2.62 14.43 4.61
CA ALA A 288 -3.27 15.73 4.78
C ALA A 288 -3.90 16.19 3.46
N ALA A 289 -5.09 16.76 3.53
CA ALA A 289 -5.76 17.37 2.39
C ALA A 289 -5.18 18.76 2.10
N GLN A 290 -4.77 19.01 0.85
CA GLN A 290 -4.41 20.33 0.34
C GLN A 290 -5.63 21.02 -0.31
N LYS A 291 -6.46 20.24 -0.99
CA LYS A 291 -7.62 20.75 -1.72
C LYS A 291 -8.76 19.74 -1.69
N VAL A 292 -9.95 20.21 -1.43
CA VAL A 292 -11.19 19.42 -1.48
C VAL A 292 -12.15 20.06 -2.48
N LEU A 293 -12.61 19.31 -3.45
CA LEU A 293 -13.65 19.70 -4.38
C LEU A 293 -14.89 18.84 -4.12
N LEU A 294 -15.92 19.42 -3.53
CA LEU A 294 -17.23 18.80 -3.41
C LEU A 294 -17.94 18.87 -4.77
N LYS A 295 -18.51 17.76 -5.24
CA LYS A 295 -19.19 17.68 -6.54
C LYS A 295 -20.70 17.65 -6.34
N ALA A 296 -21.45 18.07 -7.35
CA ALA A 296 -22.90 17.88 -7.36
C ALA A 296 -23.21 16.36 -7.26
N SER A 297 -24.23 16.04 -6.48
CA SER A 297 -24.75 14.68 -6.28
C SER A 297 -25.48 14.22 -7.53
#